data_a357a7c7733762ffba811abcd33a88ed
#
_entry.id   a357a7c7733762ffba811abcd33a88ed
#
_cell.length_a   1.000
_cell.length_b   1.000
_cell.length_c   1.000
_cell.angle_alpha   90.00
_cell.angle_beta   90.00
_cell.angle_gamma   90.00
#
_symmetry.space_group_name_H-M   'P 1'
#
loop_
_entity.id
_entity.type
_entity.pdbx_description
1 polymer ?
#
loop_
_entity_poly.entity_id
_entity_poly.type
_entity_poly.pdbx_seq_one_letter_code
_entity_poly.pdbx_strand_id
1 'polypeptide(L)'
;MRGKKLMYVHGFGSSAQSGTVQMLRTLMPNATVVARDIPLHPEEGLQMLKAMAAEEQPDLIIGTSMGGMYTEMLTGFDRILVNPAFEMGDTMSKFTGKQVFQNPREDGVQEFIVTKGLIKEYQEMTTHNFEHAADPEERTRVIGLFGDNDPVVHTYDLFREHYPTAIGFHGEHRLTDKVAMHYLIPVIRYIDDRQEGRERPVVYVDIETLRDSYGNATASMHKAYEMLIEHYNVYVLAPSPSDNAQQMVDDAQWVEQFLSAPAWGRIVFTNQRQMLYGDYLITPAAQQKPTLQEQPEFMGTQIEWGSDEFKTWEEIIVFFDRLGGQ
;
A
#
# COMPACT_ATOMS: atom_id res chain seq x y z
N MET A 1 -11.40 -7.80 1.03
CA MET A 1 -10.96 -8.99 1.80
C MET A 1 -12.04 -9.57 2.74
N ARG A 2 -13.33 -9.40 2.43
CA ARG A 2 -14.41 -9.94 3.27
C ARG A 2 -14.41 -11.47 3.21
N GLY A 3 -14.32 -12.11 4.38
CA GLY A 3 -14.28 -13.57 4.51
C GLY A 3 -12.95 -14.21 4.11
N LYS A 4 -11.95 -13.41 3.75
CA LYS A 4 -10.61 -13.87 3.36
C LYS A 4 -9.64 -13.92 4.54
N LYS A 5 -8.54 -14.62 4.35
CA LYS A 5 -7.52 -14.82 5.36
C LYS A 5 -6.22 -14.10 5.00
N LEU A 6 -5.73 -13.29 5.92
CA LEU A 6 -4.45 -12.58 5.84
C LEU A 6 -3.46 -13.27 6.77
N MET A 7 -2.34 -13.76 6.25
CA MET A 7 -1.23 -14.27 7.05
C MET A 7 -0.20 -13.15 7.23
N TYR A 8 0.13 -12.84 8.49
CA TYR A 8 1.15 -11.85 8.79
C TYR A 8 2.43 -12.50 9.30
N VAL A 9 3.57 -12.11 8.74
CA VAL A 9 4.91 -12.59 9.05
C VAL A 9 5.71 -11.45 9.68
N HIS A 10 5.99 -11.55 10.98
CA HIS A 10 6.59 -10.50 11.76
C HIS A 10 8.10 -10.33 11.55
N GLY A 11 8.63 -9.15 11.89
CA GLY A 11 10.05 -8.84 11.81
C GLY A 11 10.88 -9.41 12.98
N PHE A 12 12.19 -9.18 12.93
CA PHE A 12 13.16 -9.62 13.91
C PHE A 12 12.86 -9.07 15.31
N GLY A 13 12.94 -9.91 16.33
CA GLY A 13 12.66 -9.55 17.71
C GLY A 13 11.21 -9.21 18.04
N SER A 14 10.29 -9.48 17.11
CA SER A 14 8.84 -9.28 17.27
C SER A 14 8.12 -10.61 17.55
N SER A 15 6.79 -10.62 17.49
CA SER A 15 5.95 -11.82 17.72
C SER A 15 4.61 -11.74 16.99
N ALA A 16 3.83 -12.82 17.06
CA ALA A 16 2.44 -12.89 16.61
C ALA A 16 1.50 -11.94 17.37
N GLN A 17 1.91 -11.38 18.51
CA GLN A 17 1.15 -10.42 19.32
C GLN A 17 1.60 -8.96 19.08
N SER A 18 2.29 -8.69 17.97
CA SER A 18 2.79 -7.36 17.64
C SER A 18 1.66 -6.33 17.41
N GLY A 19 1.99 -5.05 17.59
CA GLY A 19 1.08 -3.96 17.28
C GLY A 19 0.58 -3.98 15.83
N THR A 20 1.40 -4.45 14.88
CA THR A 20 1.01 -4.59 13.46
C THR A 20 -0.12 -5.61 13.28
N VAL A 21 -0.10 -6.73 14.00
CA VAL A 21 -1.20 -7.71 13.96
C VAL A 21 -2.50 -7.08 14.47
N GLN A 22 -2.44 -6.32 15.56
CA GLN A 22 -3.62 -5.63 16.11
C GLN A 22 -4.14 -4.55 15.16
N MET A 23 -3.24 -3.79 14.57
CA MET A 23 -3.58 -2.78 13.56
C MET A 23 -4.28 -3.41 12.35
N LEU A 24 -3.75 -4.50 11.79
CA LEU A 24 -4.38 -5.22 10.67
C LEU A 24 -5.77 -5.73 11.03
N ARG A 25 -5.96 -6.28 12.24
CA ARG A 25 -7.28 -6.72 12.73
C ARG A 25 -8.27 -5.56 12.84
N THR A 26 -7.80 -4.39 13.25
CA THR A 26 -8.62 -3.17 13.37
C THR A 26 -8.99 -2.61 12.00
N LEU A 27 -8.02 -2.51 11.08
CA LEU A 27 -8.22 -1.92 9.76
C LEU A 27 -8.93 -2.87 8.78
N MET A 28 -8.89 -4.18 9.04
CA MET A 28 -9.49 -5.21 8.19
C MET A 28 -10.47 -6.09 8.98
N PRO A 29 -11.53 -5.52 9.57
CA PRO A 29 -12.42 -6.24 10.50
C PRO A 29 -13.20 -7.39 9.86
N ASN A 30 -13.31 -7.40 8.54
CA ASN A 30 -14.02 -8.44 7.77
C ASN A 30 -13.08 -9.54 7.24
N ALA A 31 -11.78 -9.46 7.54
CA ALA A 31 -10.79 -10.49 7.22
C ALA A 31 -10.32 -11.21 8.48
N THR A 32 -9.86 -12.44 8.35
CA THR A 32 -9.21 -13.18 9.43
C THR A 32 -7.71 -12.96 9.35
N VAL A 33 -7.11 -12.38 10.38
CA VAL A 33 -5.65 -12.17 10.45
C VAL A 33 -5.02 -13.26 11.30
N VAL A 34 -4.16 -14.08 10.69
CA VAL A 34 -3.40 -15.15 11.34
C VAL A 34 -1.92 -14.80 11.40
N ALA A 35 -1.28 -15.11 12.51
CA ALA A 35 0.15 -14.95 12.73
C ALA A 35 0.63 -15.99 13.75
N ARG A 36 1.90 -16.42 13.63
CA ARG A 36 2.57 -17.31 14.61
C ARG A 36 3.94 -16.76 14.94
N ASP A 37 4.45 -17.12 16.10
CA ASP A 37 5.80 -16.76 16.52
C ASP A 37 6.83 -17.53 15.68
N ILE A 38 7.71 -16.79 15.01
CA ILE A 38 8.73 -17.38 14.14
C ILE A 38 9.88 -17.92 15.01
N PRO A 39 10.34 -19.17 14.80
CA PRO A 39 11.56 -19.67 15.40
C PRO A 39 12.78 -18.79 15.13
N LEU A 40 13.75 -18.82 16.04
CA LEU A 40 14.94 -17.99 15.93
C LEU A 40 15.86 -18.41 14.78
N HIS A 41 15.98 -19.72 14.54
CA HIS A 41 16.78 -20.28 13.47
C HIS A 41 16.04 -20.20 12.12
N PRO A 42 16.70 -19.67 11.07
CA PRO A 42 15.99 -19.32 9.84
C PRO A 42 15.39 -20.51 9.08
N GLU A 43 16.05 -21.66 9.06
CA GLU A 43 15.51 -22.85 8.40
C GLU A 43 14.23 -23.35 9.09
N GLU A 44 14.25 -23.42 10.43
CA GLU A 44 13.07 -23.78 11.23
C GLU A 44 11.94 -22.76 11.02
N GLY A 45 12.30 -21.45 10.96
CA GLY A 45 11.37 -20.37 10.69
C GLY A 45 10.69 -20.50 9.33
N LEU A 46 11.45 -20.73 8.27
CA LEU A 46 10.93 -20.91 6.92
C LEU A 46 10.04 -22.16 6.81
N GLN A 47 10.48 -23.29 7.39
CA GLN A 47 9.70 -24.54 7.40
C GLN A 47 8.37 -24.35 8.14
N MET A 48 8.37 -23.69 9.30
CA MET A 48 7.16 -23.38 10.06
C MET A 48 6.21 -22.48 9.24
N LEU A 49 6.73 -21.44 8.58
CA LEU A 49 5.92 -20.54 7.76
C LEU A 49 5.34 -21.25 6.51
N LYS A 50 6.09 -22.12 5.86
CA LYS A 50 5.58 -22.97 4.76
C LYS A 50 4.46 -23.90 5.24
N ALA A 51 4.65 -24.54 6.40
CA ALA A 51 3.62 -25.39 7.01
C ALA A 51 2.36 -24.59 7.38
N MET A 52 2.54 -23.40 7.98
CA MET A 52 1.45 -22.51 8.31
C MET A 52 0.68 -22.04 7.06
N ALA A 53 1.38 -21.65 6.00
CA ALA A 53 0.75 -21.25 4.75
C ALA A 53 -0.03 -22.40 4.10
N ALA A 54 0.50 -23.63 4.17
CA ALA A 54 -0.17 -24.82 3.68
C ALA A 54 -1.41 -25.20 4.51
N GLU A 55 -1.37 -25.00 5.83
CA GLU A 55 -2.49 -25.25 6.74
C GLU A 55 -3.59 -24.20 6.61
N GLU A 56 -3.19 -22.92 6.65
CA GLU A 56 -4.12 -21.80 6.70
C GLU A 56 -4.68 -21.41 5.33
N GLN A 57 -3.97 -21.74 4.23
CA GLN A 57 -4.33 -21.34 2.86
C GLN A 57 -4.72 -19.85 2.78
N PRO A 58 -3.81 -18.93 3.13
CA PRO A 58 -4.13 -17.52 3.15
C PRO A 58 -4.38 -16.96 1.74
N ASP A 59 -5.31 -16.04 1.62
CA ASP A 59 -5.56 -15.29 0.38
C ASP A 59 -4.46 -14.25 0.11
N LEU A 60 -3.76 -13.82 1.18
CA LEU A 60 -2.68 -12.83 1.10
C LEU A 60 -1.70 -13.05 2.26
N ILE A 61 -0.40 -12.97 1.97
CA ILE A 61 0.67 -12.98 2.97
C ILE A 61 1.30 -11.58 3.02
N ILE A 62 1.46 -11.04 4.23
CA ILE A 62 2.09 -9.72 4.46
C ILE A 62 3.28 -9.93 5.39
N GLY A 63 4.47 -9.55 4.95
CA GLY A 63 5.69 -9.63 5.74
C GLY A 63 6.38 -8.29 5.92
N THR A 64 6.90 -8.02 7.11
CA THR A 64 7.65 -6.80 7.41
C THR A 64 9.09 -7.11 7.80
N SER A 65 10.07 -6.37 7.27
CA SER A 65 11.49 -6.52 7.61
C SER A 65 11.99 -7.96 7.37
N MET A 66 12.50 -8.65 8.39
CA MET A 66 12.84 -10.08 8.33
C MET A 66 11.65 -10.93 7.85
N GLY A 67 10.43 -10.61 8.30
CA GLY A 67 9.22 -11.26 7.81
C GLY A 67 8.99 -11.04 6.31
N GLY A 68 9.40 -9.90 5.76
CA GLY A 68 9.38 -9.64 4.33
C GLY A 68 10.35 -10.53 3.56
N MET A 69 11.54 -10.77 4.08
CA MET A 69 12.50 -11.74 3.54
C MET A 69 11.90 -13.14 3.44
N TYR A 70 11.27 -13.63 4.51
CA TYR A 70 10.62 -14.95 4.50
C TYR A 70 9.40 -14.98 3.56
N THR A 71 8.60 -13.91 3.56
CA THR A 71 7.39 -13.84 2.73
C THR A 71 7.72 -13.93 1.25
N GLU A 72 8.85 -13.42 0.82
CA GLU A 72 9.32 -13.55 -0.56
C GLU A 72 9.47 -15.03 -0.96
N MET A 73 9.95 -15.88 -0.05
CA MET A 73 10.18 -17.32 -0.28
C MET A 73 8.89 -18.17 -0.22
N LEU A 74 7.74 -17.60 0.15
CA LEU A 74 6.46 -18.29 0.25
C LEU A 74 5.70 -18.23 -1.09
N THR A 75 6.08 -19.07 -2.03
CA THR A 75 5.50 -19.10 -3.39
C THR A 75 4.06 -19.59 -3.45
N GLY A 76 3.36 -19.25 -4.54
CA GLY A 76 1.97 -19.68 -4.78
C GLY A 76 0.90 -18.77 -4.15
N PHE A 77 1.28 -17.72 -3.44
CA PHE A 77 0.39 -16.77 -2.76
C PHE A 77 0.61 -15.33 -3.25
N ASP A 78 -0.41 -14.52 -3.19
CA ASP A 78 -0.23 -13.06 -3.27
C ASP A 78 0.49 -12.56 -2.03
N ARG A 79 1.48 -11.67 -2.21
CA ARG A 79 2.41 -11.26 -1.14
C ARG A 79 2.66 -9.76 -1.15
N ILE A 80 2.66 -9.17 0.03
CA ILE A 80 3.11 -7.79 0.23
C ILE A 80 4.33 -7.81 1.16
N LEU A 81 5.42 -7.23 0.71
CA LEU A 81 6.66 -7.11 1.46
C LEU A 81 6.86 -5.64 1.86
N VAL A 82 6.93 -5.38 3.17
CA VAL A 82 7.14 -4.01 3.68
C VAL A 82 8.55 -3.90 4.23
N ASN A 83 9.37 -3.05 3.64
CA ASN A 83 10.78 -2.86 4.01
C ASN A 83 11.51 -4.21 4.21
N PRO A 84 11.47 -5.14 3.23
CA PRO A 84 12.01 -6.48 3.39
C PRO A 84 13.52 -6.47 3.61
N ALA A 85 13.99 -7.19 4.63
CA ALA A 85 15.40 -7.28 5.00
C ALA A 85 16.10 -8.42 4.23
N PHE A 86 16.29 -8.29 2.92
CA PHE A 86 16.94 -9.30 2.09
C PHE A 86 18.43 -9.54 2.43
N GLU A 87 19.04 -8.62 3.18
CA GLU A 87 20.38 -8.74 3.75
C GLU A 87 20.32 -8.95 5.26
N MET A 88 19.41 -9.87 5.70
CA MET A 88 19.11 -10.03 7.12
C MET A 88 20.32 -10.43 7.97
N GLY A 89 21.22 -11.25 7.45
CA GLY A 89 22.45 -11.62 8.16
C GLY A 89 23.32 -10.41 8.47
N ASP A 90 23.49 -9.51 7.53
CA ASP A 90 24.28 -8.29 7.72
C ASP A 90 23.57 -7.29 8.63
N THR A 91 22.25 -7.15 8.48
CA THR A 91 21.42 -6.36 9.39
C THR A 91 21.53 -6.88 10.83
N MET A 92 21.44 -8.20 11.02
CA MET A 92 21.52 -8.85 12.33
C MET A 92 22.90 -8.69 13.00
N SER A 93 23.97 -8.56 12.22
CA SER A 93 25.32 -8.37 12.76
C SER A 93 25.46 -7.13 13.67
N LYS A 94 24.59 -6.13 13.47
CA LYS A 94 24.51 -4.92 14.28
C LYS A 94 23.90 -5.16 15.68
N PHE A 95 23.29 -6.33 15.90
CA PHE A 95 22.56 -6.67 17.13
C PHE A 95 23.15 -7.88 17.86
N THR A 96 24.47 -8.11 17.76
CA THR A 96 25.17 -9.24 18.38
C THR A 96 25.00 -9.26 19.92
N GLY A 97 24.80 -10.44 20.49
CA GLY A 97 24.65 -10.63 21.93
C GLY A 97 23.19 -10.79 22.37
N LYS A 98 22.94 -10.50 23.64
CA LYS A 98 21.64 -10.66 24.26
C LYS A 98 20.65 -9.60 23.74
N GLN A 99 19.48 -10.06 23.33
CA GLN A 99 18.37 -9.25 22.84
C GLN A 99 17.08 -9.61 23.61
N VAL A 100 16.12 -8.69 23.60
CA VAL A 100 14.80 -8.87 24.24
C VAL A 100 13.74 -8.81 23.14
N PHE A 101 12.76 -9.71 23.18
CA PHE A 101 11.62 -9.63 22.31
C PHE A 101 10.76 -8.40 22.64
N GLN A 102 10.39 -7.65 21.61
CA GLN A 102 9.63 -6.39 21.76
C GLN A 102 8.17 -6.63 22.16
N ASN A 103 7.65 -7.82 21.93
CA ASN A 103 6.27 -8.21 22.21
C ASN A 103 6.24 -9.59 22.88
N PRO A 104 5.21 -9.88 23.69
CA PRO A 104 5.04 -11.20 24.29
C PRO A 104 4.99 -12.29 23.21
N ARG A 105 5.55 -13.46 23.52
CA ARG A 105 5.49 -14.67 22.69
C ARG A 105 4.61 -15.72 23.36
N GLU A 106 4.03 -16.60 22.55
CA GLU A 106 3.18 -17.70 23.06
C GLU A 106 3.97 -18.72 23.89
N ASP A 107 5.27 -18.92 23.55
CA ASP A 107 6.19 -19.79 24.29
C ASP A 107 6.68 -19.18 25.61
N GLY A 108 6.36 -17.92 25.88
CA GLY A 108 6.78 -17.18 27.08
C GLY A 108 8.27 -16.76 27.09
N VAL A 109 9.00 -17.02 26.00
CA VAL A 109 10.41 -16.61 25.88
C VAL A 109 10.49 -15.10 25.72
N GLN A 110 11.28 -14.46 26.59
CA GLN A 110 11.44 -13.00 26.61
C GLN A 110 12.74 -12.53 25.98
N GLU A 111 13.76 -13.38 25.92
CA GLU A 111 15.11 -13.02 25.53
C GLU A 111 15.71 -14.07 24.59
N PHE A 112 16.61 -13.63 23.73
CA PHE A 112 17.37 -14.50 22.85
C PHE A 112 18.80 -13.98 22.64
N ILE A 113 19.67 -14.80 22.06
CA ILE A 113 21.08 -14.43 21.83
C ILE A 113 21.37 -14.45 20.34
N VAL A 114 21.82 -13.33 19.80
CA VAL A 114 22.37 -13.25 18.46
C VAL A 114 23.83 -13.68 18.48
N THR A 115 24.09 -14.88 18.00
CA THR A 115 25.42 -15.46 17.88
C THR A 115 25.98 -15.26 16.47
N LYS A 116 27.31 -15.41 16.33
CA LYS A 116 27.95 -15.44 15.00
C LYS A 116 27.42 -16.61 14.13
N GLY A 117 27.07 -17.74 14.77
CA GLY A 117 26.45 -18.88 14.07
C GLY A 117 25.11 -18.49 13.48
N LEU A 118 24.23 -17.89 14.27
CA LEU A 118 22.91 -17.43 13.82
C LEU A 118 23.02 -16.40 12.68
N ILE A 119 23.96 -15.45 12.76
CA ILE A 119 24.21 -14.50 11.68
C ILE A 119 24.58 -15.22 10.38
N LYS A 120 25.46 -16.23 10.46
CA LYS A 120 25.87 -17.02 9.30
C LYS A 120 24.69 -17.80 8.69
N GLU A 121 23.84 -18.39 9.52
CA GLU A 121 22.62 -19.08 9.07
C GLU A 121 21.71 -18.13 8.28
N TYR A 122 21.52 -16.88 8.75
CA TYR A 122 20.74 -15.87 8.01
C TYR A 122 21.44 -15.38 6.74
N GLN A 123 22.76 -15.27 6.72
CA GLN A 123 23.51 -14.98 5.49
C GLN A 123 23.35 -16.07 4.45
N GLU A 124 23.36 -17.34 4.87
CA GLU A 124 23.07 -18.48 3.99
C GLU A 124 21.61 -18.46 3.51
N MET A 125 20.64 -18.24 4.42
CA MET A 125 19.21 -18.19 4.07
C MET A 125 18.91 -17.10 3.04
N THR A 126 19.50 -15.91 3.17
CA THR A 126 19.24 -14.80 2.24
C THR A 126 19.73 -15.06 0.82
N THR A 127 20.61 -16.03 0.60
CA THR A 127 21.01 -16.43 -0.76
C THR A 127 19.89 -17.11 -1.54
N HIS A 128 18.84 -17.58 -0.87
CA HIS A 128 17.67 -18.21 -1.47
C HIS A 128 16.56 -17.22 -1.84
N ASN A 129 16.70 -15.94 -1.48
CA ASN A 129 15.78 -14.92 -1.98
C ASN A 129 15.87 -14.82 -3.51
N PHE A 130 14.74 -14.53 -4.13
CA PHE A 130 14.58 -14.34 -5.58
C PHE A 130 14.74 -15.61 -6.45
N GLU A 131 14.90 -16.79 -5.87
CA GLU A 131 15.01 -18.06 -6.65
C GLU A 131 13.80 -18.29 -7.58
N HIS A 132 12.62 -17.80 -7.19
CA HIS A 132 11.37 -17.94 -7.96
C HIS A 132 10.99 -16.68 -8.74
N ALA A 133 11.77 -15.62 -8.66
CA ALA A 133 11.46 -14.34 -9.31
C ALA A 133 11.55 -14.39 -10.85
N ALA A 134 12.14 -15.42 -11.42
CA ALA A 134 12.15 -15.66 -12.86
C ALA A 134 10.81 -16.20 -13.40
N ASP A 135 9.96 -16.79 -12.55
CA ASP A 135 8.64 -17.26 -12.92
C ASP A 135 7.70 -16.08 -13.15
N PRO A 136 7.12 -15.92 -14.37
CA PRO A 136 6.23 -14.80 -14.68
C PRO A 136 4.99 -14.75 -13.78
N GLU A 137 4.45 -15.89 -13.33
CA GLU A 137 3.29 -15.92 -12.44
C GLU A 137 3.69 -15.42 -11.05
N GLU A 138 4.79 -15.93 -10.49
CA GLU A 138 5.29 -15.49 -9.18
C GLU A 138 5.65 -13.99 -9.16
N ARG A 139 6.21 -13.47 -10.25
CA ARG A 139 6.55 -12.05 -10.38
C ARG A 139 5.35 -11.11 -10.23
N THR A 140 4.17 -11.53 -10.66
CA THR A 140 2.94 -10.73 -10.57
C THR A 140 2.27 -10.81 -9.21
N ARG A 141 2.65 -11.78 -8.38
CA ARG A 141 2.10 -12.02 -7.05
C ARG A 141 2.76 -11.20 -5.95
N VAL A 142 3.89 -10.54 -6.23
CA VAL A 142 4.69 -9.85 -5.22
C VAL A 142 4.64 -8.34 -5.41
N ILE A 143 4.28 -7.62 -4.35
CA ILE A 143 4.30 -6.16 -4.27
C ILE A 143 5.19 -5.73 -3.11
N GLY A 144 6.15 -4.86 -3.38
CA GLY A 144 7.04 -4.28 -2.36
C GLY A 144 6.63 -2.87 -1.96
N LEU A 145 6.64 -2.58 -0.65
CA LEU A 145 6.46 -1.25 -0.07
C LEU A 145 7.74 -0.84 0.65
N PHE A 146 8.27 0.35 0.33
CA PHE A 146 9.59 0.80 0.80
C PHE A 146 9.53 2.22 1.35
N GLY A 147 9.99 2.40 2.59
CA GLY A 147 10.13 3.71 3.21
C GLY A 147 11.35 4.46 2.67
N ASP A 148 11.17 5.71 2.25
CA ASP A 148 12.23 6.57 1.71
C ASP A 148 13.24 7.04 2.78
N ASN A 149 12.86 7.00 4.06
CA ASN A 149 13.68 7.35 5.22
C ASN A 149 13.99 6.14 6.12
N ASP A 150 14.01 4.92 5.59
CA ASP A 150 14.31 3.72 6.36
C ASP A 150 15.80 3.71 6.80
N PRO A 151 16.11 3.76 8.10
CA PRO A 151 17.51 3.74 8.58
C PRO A 151 18.09 2.33 8.70
N VAL A 152 17.31 1.29 8.45
CA VAL A 152 17.67 -0.11 8.73
C VAL A 152 17.98 -0.89 7.47
N VAL A 153 17.12 -0.81 6.45
CA VAL A 153 17.24 -1.55 5.19
C VAL A 153 17.09 -0.63 3.98
N HIS A 154 17.82 -0.93 2.90
CA HIS A 154 17.82 -0.17 1.66
C HIS A 154 17.74 -1.13 0.45
N THR A 155 16.65 -1.87 0.36
CA THR A 155 16.50 -2.98 -0.59
C THR A 155 15.54 -2.67 -1.75
N TYR A 156 15.17 -1.40 -1.95
CA TYR A 156 14.29 -0.98 -3.04
C TYR A 156 14.87 -1.33 -4.42
N ASP A 157 16.12 -0.96 -4.70
CA ASP A 157 16.76 -1.20 -5.99
C ASP A 157 16.94 -2.70 -6.25
N LEU A 158 17.41 -3.44 -5.25
CA LEU A 158 17.54 -4.90 -5.30
C LEU A 158 16.20 -5.58 -5.62
N PHE A 159 15.11 -5.15 -4.95
CA PHE A 159 13.78 -5.68 -5.23
C PHE A 159 13.34 -5.39 -6.68
N ARG A 160 13.61 -4.18 -7.17
CA ARG A 160 13.25 -3.75 -8.52
C ARG A 160 13.95 -4.54 -9.64
N GLU A 161 15.10 -5.10 -9.39
CA GLU A 161 15.79 -5.98 -10.33
C GLU A 161 14.99 -7.28 -10.59
N HIS A 162 14.18 -7.71 -9.61
CA HIS A 162 13.47 -8.99 -9.62
C HIS A 162 11.96 -8.85 -9.83
N TYR A 163 11.33 -7.83 -9.22
CA TYR A 163 9.88 -7.65 -9.22
C TYR A 163 9.46 -6.31 -9.82
N PRO A 164 8.37 -6.29 -10.62
CA PRO A 164 7.96 -5.07 -11.33
C PRO A 164 7.28 -4.04 -10.43
N THR A 165 6.60 -4.48 -9.35
CA THR A 165 5.74 -3.61 -8.55
C THR A 165 6.41 -3.25 -7.21
N ALA A 166 7.10 -2.13 -7.19
CA ALA A 166 7.69 -1.52 -6.00
C ALA A 166 7.09 -0.13 -5.78
N ILE A 167 6.60 0.13 -4.57
CA ILE A 167 5.95 1.37 -4.18
C ILE A 167 6.78 2.02 -3.07
N GLY A 168 7.27 3.24 -3.31
CA GLY A 168 7.89 4.06 -2.29
C GLY A 168 6.83 4.75 -1.44
N PHE A 169 7.07 4.88 -0.14
CA PHE A 169 6.25 5.67 0.76
C PHE A 169 7.10 6.59 1.62
N HIS A 170 6.52 7.71 2.02
CA HIS A 170 7.19 8.63 2.92
C HIS A 170 7.12 8.11 4.36
N GLY A 171 8.19 7.53 4.82
CA GLY A 171 8.27 6.92 6.16
C GLY A 171 9.56 6.16 6.42
N GLU A 172 9.65 5.64 7.64
CA GLU A 172 10.79 4.92 8.17
C GLU A 172 10.59 3.39 8.08
N HIS A 173 11.44 2.64 8.82
CA HIS A 173 11.43 1.17 8.84
C HIS A 173 10.13 0.57 9.38
N ARG A 174 9.50 1.22 10.37
CA ARG A 174 8.30 0.70 11.02
C ARG A 174 7.04 1.03 10.23
N LEU A 175 6.18 0.03 10.06
CA LEU A 175 4.84 0.22 9.54
C LEU A 175 3.97 0.92 10.61
N THR A 176 3.75 2.21 10.42
CA THR A 176 2.85 3.01 11.27
C THR A 176 1.41 2.93 10.77
N ASP A 177 0.43 3.27 11.62
CA ASP A 177 -0.99 3.32 11.23
C ASP A 177 -1.21 4.22 10.01
N LYS A 178 -0.52 5.37 9.95
CA LYS A 178 -0.59 6.30 8.81
C LYS A 178 -0.10 5.64 7.53
N VAL A 179 1.06 4.99 7.55
CA VAL A 179 1.61 4.27 6.39
C VAL A 179 0.69 3.11 6.00
N ALA A 180 0.16 2.37 6.97
CA ALA A 180 -0.77 1.29 6.69
C ALA A 180 -2.03 1.80 5.98
N MET A 181 -2.67 2.83 6.50
CA MET A 181 -3.89 3.39 5.93
C MET A 181 -3.68 3.96 4.52
N HIS A 182 -2.55 4.66 4.27
CA HIS A 182 -2.30 5.35 3.01
C HIS A 182 -1.69 4.45 1.92
N TYR A 183 -0.95 3.40 2.31
CA TYR A 183 -0.20 2.58 1.36
C TYR A 183 -0.58 1.09 1.43
N LEU A 184 -0.54 0.47 2.61
CA LEU A 184 -0.79 -0.97 2.73
C LEU A 184 -2.25 -1.34 2.43
N ILE A 185 -3.22 -0.65 3.02
CA ILE A 185 -4.64 -0.94 2.83
C ILE A 185 -5.09 -0.77 1.36
N PRO A 186 -4.71 0.30 0.64
CA PRO A 186 -4.97 0.39 -0.80
C PRO A 186 -4.38 -0.78 -1.61
N VAL A 187 -3.18 -1.25 -1.26
CA VAL A 187 -2.55 -2.43 -1.90
C VAL A 187 -3.35 -3.70 -1.63
N ILE A 188 -3.76 -3.92 -0.38
CA ILE A 188 -4.61 -5.06 -0.01
C ILE A 188 -5.93 -5.04 -0.80
N ARG A 189 -6.57 -3.87 -0.92
CA ARG A 189 -7.81 -3.73 -1.70
C ARG A 189 -7.60 -4.02 -3.18
N TYR A 190 -6.52 -3.54 -3.76
CA TYR A 190 -6.16 -3.85 -5.15
C TYR A 190 -5.99 -5.36 -5.39
N ILE A 191 -5.28 -6.05 -4.50
CA ILE A 191 -5.12 -7.52 -4.59
C ILE A 191 -6.48 -8.21 -4.47
N ASP A 192 -7.33 -7.78 -3.53
CA ASP A 192 -8.69 -8.29 -3.34
C ASP A 192 -9.54 -8.13 -4.61
N ASP A 193 -9.52 -6.95 -5.23
CA ASP A 193 -10.25 -6.70 -6.46
C ASP A 193 -9.75 -7.56 -7.62
N ARG A 194 -8.43 -7.71 -7.75
CA ARG A 194 -7.81 -8.60 -8.74
C ARG A 194 -8.23 -10.05 -8.56
N GLN A 195 -8.22 -10.56 -7.34
CA GLN A 195 -8.62 -11.93 -7.01
C GLN A 195 -10.09 -12.20 -7.32
N GLU A 196 -10.95 -11.21 -7.08
CA GLU A 196 -12.40 -11.30 -7.34
C GLU A 196 -12.78 -10.97 -8.79
N GLY A 197 -11.83 -10.55 -9.62
CA GLY A 197 -12.11 -10.08 -10.97
C GLY A 197 -13.02 -8.84 -11.00
N ARG A 198 -12.99 -8.01 -9.96
CA ARG A 198 -13.81 -6.80 -9.89
C ARG A 198 -13.19 -5.70 -10.75
N GLU A 199 -13.92 -5.28 -11.76
CA GLU A 199 -13.68 -4.05 -12.50
C GLU A 199 -14.44 -2.92 -11.82
N ARG A 200 -13.72 -1.98 -11.22
CA ARG A 200 -14.34 -0.79 -10.63
C ARG A 200 -14.42 0.32 -11.66
N PRO A 201 -15.53 1.05 -11.71
CA PRO A 201 -15.62 2.24 -12.56
C PRO A 201 -14.51 3.24 -12.23
N VAL A 202 -14.01 3.92 -13.25
CA VAL A 202 -12.91 4.90 -13.13
C VAL A 202 -13.50 6.28 -12.86
N VAL A 203 -13.04 6.90 -11.77
CA VAL A 203 -13.40 8.27 -11.39
C VAL A 203 -12.15 9.15 -11.42
N TYR A 204 -12.18 10.17 -12.27
CA TYR A 204 -11.20 11.26 -12.21
C TYR A 204 -11.70 12.37 -11.32
N VAL A 205 -10.84 12.90 -10.47
CA VAL A 205 -11.16 14.01 -9.56
C VAL A 205 -10.17 15.14 -9.81
N ASP A 206 -10.66 16.26 -10.29
CA ASP A 206 -9.85 17.47 -10.48
C ASP A 206 -9.25 17.92 -9.13
N ILE A 207 -7.94 18.13 -9.07
CA ILE A 207 -7.23 18.54 -7.85
C ILE A 207 -7.81 19.85 -7.28
N GLU A 208 -8.34 20.72 -8.14
CA GLU A 208 -8.95 21.99 -7.73
C GLU A 208 -10.25 21.81 -6.94
N THR A 209 -10.93 20.64 -7.05
CA THR A 209 -12.12 20.33 -6.24
C THR A 209 -11.77 19.81 -4.85
N LEU A 210 -10.53 19.36 -4.65
CA LEU A 210 -10.07 18.72 -3.43
C LEU A 210 -9.49 19.69 -2.40
N ARG A 211 -9.12 20.89 -2.83
CA ARG A 211 -8.50 21.93 -1.98
C ARG A 211 -9.30 23.22 -1.97
N ASP A 212 -9.27 23.91 -0.84
CA ASP A 212 -9.84 25.24 -0.71
C ASP A 212 -8.98 26.31 -1.41
N SER A 213 -9.42 27.56 -1.40
CA SER A 213 -8.68 28.70 -1.97
C SER A 213 -7.32 28.97 -1.32
N TYR A 214 -7.04 28.37 -0.17
CA TYR A 214 -5.77 28.45 0.55
C TYR A 214 -4.91 27.22 0.36
N GLY A 215 -5.35 26.25 -0.43
CA GLY A 215 -4.65 24.99 -0.68
C GLY A 215 -4.82 23.93 0.42
N ASN A 216 -5.76 24.10 1.34
CA ASN A 216 -6.00 23.12 2.38
C ASN A 216 -7.05 22.10 1.96
N ALA A 217 -6.87 20.85 2.39
CA ALA A 217 -7.87 19.81 2.27
C ALA A 217 -9.02 20.03 3.28
N THR A 218 -10.26 19.83 2.84
CA THR A 218 -11.43 19.95 3.71
C THR A 218 -11.85 18.60 4.30
N ALA A 219 -12.51 18.60 5.46
CA ALA A 219 -12.98 17.37 6.09
C ALA A 219 -14.02 16.63 5.22
N SER A 220 -14.90 17.35 4.56
CA SER A 220 -15.89 16.79 3.63
C SER A 220 -15.23 16.11 2.44
N MET A 221 -14.17 16.71 1.90
CA MET A 221 -13.41 16.14 0.81
C MET A 221 -12.73 14.83 1.23
N HIS A 222 -12.10 14.78 2.42
CA HIS A 222 -11.50 13.55 2.92
C HIS A 222 -12.50 12.40 3.00
N LYS A 223 -13.67 12.64 3.58
CA LYS A 223 -14.74 11.66 3.67
C LYS A 223 -15.21 11.18 2.29
N ALA A 224 -15.37 12.11 1.35
CA ALA A 224 -15.76 11.79 -0.02
C ALA A 224 -14.71 10.94 -0.73
N TYR A 225 -13.45 11.33 -0.61
CA TYR A 225 -12.33 10.61 -1.22
C TYR A 225 -12.19 9.18 -0.66
N GLU A 226 -12.30 9.01 0.67
CA GLU A 226 -12.28 7.69 1.31
C GLU A 226 -13.40 6.79 0.78
N MET A 227 -14.62 7.29 0.67
CA MET A 227 -15.74 6.54 0.11
C MET A 227 -15.50 6.19 -1.37
N LEU A 228 -15.02 7.15 -2.17
CA LEU A 228 -14.74 6.91 -3.58
C LEU A 228 -13.68 5.82 -3.77
N ILE A 229 -12.56 5.86 -3.05
CA ILE A 229 -11.52 4.84 -3.19
C ILE A 229 -11.93 3.44 -2.67
N GLU A 230 -12.99 3.36 -1.88
CA GLU A 230 -13.54 2.09 -1.44
C GLU A 230 -14.29 1.35 -2.56
N HIS A 231 -14.98 2.08 -3.43
CA HIS A 231 -15.88 1.51 -4.45
C HIS A 231 -15.44 1.76 -5.90
N TYR A 232 -14.52 2.70 -6.14
CA TYR A 232 -14.12 3.14 -7.49
C TYR A 232 -12.60 3.14 -7.66
N ASN A 233 -12.14 3.09 -8.91
CA ASN A 233 -10.77 3.38 -9.29
C ASN A 233 -10.60 4.89 -9.43
N VAL A 234 -10.11 5.54 -8.38
CA VAL A 234 -9.97 6.99 -8.32
C VAL A 234 -8.58 7.43 -8.79
N TYR A 235 -8.56 8.41 -9.69
CA TYR A 235 -7.36 9.12 -10.12
C TYR A 235 -7.52 10.61 -9.89
N VAL A 236 -6.50 11.25 -9.34
CA VAL A 236 -6.44 12.71 -9.24
C VAL A 236 -5.98 13.27 -10.57
N LEU A 237 -6.72 14.24 -11.10
CA LEU A 237 -6.40 14.93 -12.34
C LEU A 237 -5.82 16.31 -12.02
N ALA A 238 -4.63 16.59 -12.52
CA ALA A 238 -3.97 17.88 -12.37
C ALA A 238 -3.52 18.43 -13.74
N PRO A 239 -3.42 19.75 -13.88
CA PRO A 239 -2.93 20.35 -15.11
C PRO A 239 -1.45 20.01 -15.34
N SER A 240 -1.05 20.01 -16.62
CA SER A 240 0.35 19.88 -17.02
C SER A 240 0.82 21.22 -17.62
N PRO A 241 1.22 22.19 -16.80
CA PRO A 241 1.65 23.51 -17.28
C PRO A 241 3.00 23.40 -18.00
N SER A 242 3.09 24.00 -19.18
CA SER A 242 4.31 23.99 -20.00
C SER A 242 5.40 24.95 -19.50
N ASP A 243 5.02 25.92 -18.70
CA ASP A 243 5.84 27.04 -18.23
C ASP A 243 6.16 26.98 -16.72
N ASN A 244 5.55 26.07 -15.98
CA ASN A 244 5.73 25.91 -14.54
C ASN A 244 5.78 24.43 -14.11
N ALA A 245 6.88 23.77 -14.39
CA ALA A 245 7.06 22.37 -13.98
C ALA A 245 7.01 22.17 -12.44
N GLN A 246 7.33 23.22 -11.67
CA GLN A 246 7.26 23.16 -10.20
C GLN A 246 5.83 22.91 -9.72
N GLN A 247 4.83 23.44 -10.41
CA GLN A 247 3.42 23.20 -10.08
C GLN A 247 3.06 21.69 -10.06
N MET A 248 3.61 20.92 -11.01
CA MET A 248 3.38 19.46 -11.03
C MET A 248 4.00 18.75 -9.81
N VAL A 249 5.18 19.23 -9.37
CA VAL A 249 5.82 18.72 -8.15
C VAL A 249 5.01 19.08 -6.92
N ASP A 250 4.56 20.32 -6.81
CA ASP A 250 3.77 20.80 -5.68
C ASP A 250 2.41 20.08 -5.60
N ASP A 251 1.75 19.87 -6.74
CA ASP A 251 0.50 19.11 -6.81
C ASP A 251 0.69 17.64 -6.41
N ALA A 252 1.78 17.00 -6.87
CA ALA A 252 2.11 15.64 -6.48
C ALA A 252 2.36 15.53 -4.97
N GLN A 253 3.13 16.47 -4.39
CA GLN A 253 3.40 16.52 -2.97
C GLN A 253 2.13 16.77 -2.15
N TRP A 254 1.24 17.64 -2.61
CA TRP A 254 -0.03 17.91 -1.97
C TRP A 254 -0.88 16.62 -1.93
N VAL A 255 -0.99 15.91 -3.06
CA VAL A 255 -1.72 14.64 -3.15
C VAL A 255 -1.11 13.59 -2.22
N GLU A 256 0.22 13.50 -2.16
CA GLU A 256 0.91 12.59 -1.25
C GLU A 256 0.65 12.93 0.23
N GLN A 257 0.65 14.20 0.56
CA GLN A 257 0.44 14.66 1.94
C GLN A 257 -0.98 14.43 2.44
N PHE A 258 -1.99 14.66 1.60
CA PHE A 258 -3.40 14.70 2.00
C PHE A 258 -4.23 13.50 1.53
N LEU A 259 -3.77 12.76 0.51
CA LEU A 259 -4.50 11.63 -0.07
C LEU A 259 -3.60 10.41 -0.17
N SER A 260 -4.21 9.24 -0.37
CA SER A 260 -3.47 7.99 -0.57
C SER A 260 -3.20 7.66 -2.06
N ALA A 261 -3.58 8.57 -2.97
CA ALA A 261 -3.51 8.32 -4.41
C ALA A 261 -2.10 8.04 -4.96
N PRO A 262 -1.01 8.66 -4.45
CA PRO A 262 0.35 8.42 -4.96
C PRO A 262 0.84 6.99 -4.80
N ALA A 263 0.33 6.24 -3.82
CA ALA A 263 0.71 4.84 -3.59
C ALA A 263 0.67 3.97 -4.86
N TRP A 264 -0.14 4.38 -5.84
CA TRP A 264 -0.33 3.67 -7.11
C TRP A 264 0.05 4.49 -8.34
N GLY A 265 0.67 5.64 -8.18
CA GLY A 265 0.83 6.59 -9.26
C GLY A 265 -0.51 7.07 -9.82
N ARG A 266 -1.52 7.19 -8.98
CA ARG A 266 -2.90 7.57 -9.37
C ARG A 266 -3.09 9.08 -9.48
N ILE A 267 -2.06 9.80 -9.91
CA ILE A 267 -2.16 11.18 -10.34
C ILE A 267 -1.88 11.25 -11.84
N VAL A 268 -2.74 11.95 -12.57
CA VAL A 268 -2.62 12.13 -14.01
C VAL A 268 -2.42 13.63 -14.29
N PHE A 269 -1.29 13.99 -14.85
CA PHE A 269 -1.00 15.34 -15.31
C PHE A 269 -1.33 15.47 -16.79
N THR A 270 -2.39 16.22 -17.13
CA THR A 270 -2.78 16.43 -18.52
C THR A 270 -3.62 17.68 -18.70
N ASN A 271 -3.49 18.29 -19.88
CA ASN A 271 -4.40 19.33 -20.38
C ASN A 271 -5.34 18.78 -21.46
N GLN A 272 -5.28 17.47 -21.74
CA GLN A 272 -5.99 16.80 -22.83
C GLN A 272 -7.06 15.83 -22.26
N ARG A 273 -8.11 16.40 -21.67
CA ARG A 273 -9.17 15.61 -20.99
C ARG A 273 -9.91 14.65 -21.93
N GLN A 274 -10.01 14.99 -23.22
CA GLN A 274 -10.63 14.13 -24.23
C GLN A 274 -9.86 12.83 -24.48
N MET A 275 -8.60 12.75 -24.02
CA MET A 275 -7.78 11.52 -24.12
C MET A 275 -7.96 10.58 -22.93
N LEU A 276 -8.70 11.01 -21.90
CA LEU A 276 -8.92 10.22 -20.70
C LEU A 276 -10.03 9.19 -20.92
N TYR A 277 -9.75 7.96 -20.55
CA TYR A 277 -10.69 6.87 -20.54
C TYR A 277 -11.20 6.66 -19.10
N GLY A 278 -12.50 6.86 -18.89
CA GLY A 278 -13.09 6.73 -17.54
C GLY A 278 -14.61 6.94 -17.57
N ASP A 279 -15.25 6.61 -16.45
CA ASP A 279 -16.70 6.66 -16.31
C ASP A 279 -17.19 8.03 -15.80
N TYR A 280 -16.45 8.61 -14.86
CA TYR A 280 -16.83 9.86 -14.21
C TYR A 280 -15.64 10.84 -14.13
N LEU A 281 -15.95 12.13 -14.23
CA LEU A 281 -15.03 13.24 -13.96
C LEU A 281 -15.69 14.23 -13.02
N ILE A 282 -15.14 14.40 -11.81
CA ILE A 282 -15.52 15.45 -10.87
C ILE A 282 -14.64 16.67 -11.13
N THR A 283 -15.24 17.78 -11.54
CA THR A 283 -14.54 19.01 -11.96
C THR A 283 -15.22 20.24 -11.36
N PRO A 284 -14.53 21.37 -11.15
CA PRO A 284 -15.18 22.60 -10.72
C PRO A 284 -16.22 23.06 -11.73
N ALA A 285 -17.37 23.58 -11.28
CA ALA A 285 -18.38 24.17 -12.14
C ALA A 285 -17.77 25.34 -12.94
N ALA A 286 -18.20 25.50 -14.19
CA ALA A 286 -17.67 26.51 -15.12
C ALA A 286 -17.71 27.94 -14.57
N GLN A 287 -18.66 28.26 -13.69
CA GLN A 287 -18.79 29.58 -13.02
C GLN A 287 -17.65 29.92 -12.08
N GLN A 288 -16.86 28.91 -11.62
CA GLN A 288 -15.73 29.10 -10.72
C GLN A 288 -14.37 29.12 -11.46
N LYS A 289 -14.37 28.93 -12.78
CA LYS A 289 -13.14 28.95 -13.58
C LYS A 289 -12.86 30.36 -14.10
N PRO A 290 -11.78 31.03 -13.68
CA PRO A 290 -11.36 32.23 -14.35
C PRO A 290 -10.88 31.89 -15.76
N THR A 291 -11.60 32.38 -16.76
CA THR A 291 -11.21 32.45 -18.20
C THR A 291 -10.26 31.36 -18.69
N LEU A 292 -10.76 30.15 -18.84
CA LEU A 292 -10.04 29.12 -19.56
C LEU A 292 -10.71 28.91 -20.94
N GLN A 293 -9.87 28.81 -21.97
CA GLN A 293 -10.26 28.33 -23.29
C GLN A 293 -11.16 27.09 -23.14
N GLU A 294 -12.11 26.92 -24.05
CA GLU A 294 -12.96 25.74 -24.11
C GLU A 294 -12.11 24.49 -23.89
N GLN A 295 -12.32 23.85 -22.74
CA GLN A 295 -11.57 22.63 -22.45
C GLN A 295 -12.20 21.50 -23.26
N PRO A 296 -11.35 20.59 -23.81
CA PRO A 296 -11.84 19.45 -24.53
C PRO A 296 -12.81 18.62 -23.67
N GLU A 297 -13.85 18.12 -24.31
CA GLU A 297 -14.93 17.39 -23.66
C GLU A 297 -14.43 16.02 -23.12
N PHE A 298 -14.72 15.70 -21.87
CA PHE A 298 -14.51 14.38 -21.32
C PHE A 298 -15.59 13.44 -21.85
N MET A 299 -15.22 12.20 -22.23
CA MET A 299 -16.14 11.26 -22.89
C MET A 299 -17.10 10.53 -21.93
N GLY A 300 -16.83 10.53 -20.62
CA GLY A 300 -17.68 9.96 -19.58
C GLY A 300 -18.65 10.97 -18.97
N THR A 301 -19.25 10.62 -17.83
CA THR A 301 -20.15 11.50 -17.10
C THR A 301 -19.37 12.55 -16.31
N GLN A 302 -19.66 13.82 -16.59
CA GLN A 302 -19.06 14.95 -15.88
C GLN A 302 -19.95 15.39 -14.71
N ILE A 303 -19.34 15.54 -13.53
CA ILE A 303 -19.97 16.00 -12.29
C ILE A 303 -19.35 17.34 -11.93
N GLU A 304 -20.15 18.39 -11.99
CA GLU A 304 -19.69 19.78 -11.77
C GLU A 304 -19.84 20.16 -10.30
N TRP A 305 -18.74 20.02 -9.52
CA TRP A 305 -18.69 20.48 -8.13
C TRP A 305 -18.88 22.00 -8.02
N GLY A 306 -19.78 22.45 -7.15
CA GLY A 306 -20.16 23.85 -7.00
C GLY A 306 -21.28 24.31 -7.95
N SER A 307 -21.86 23.38 -8.74
CA SER A 307 -23.07 23.64 -9.52
C SER A 307 -24.32 23.65 -8.65
N ASP A 308 -25.49 23.97 -9.26
CA ASP A 308 -26.76 23.89 -8.54
C ASP A 308 -27.16 22.46 -8.18
N GLU A 309 -26.68 21.45 -8.90
CA GLU A 309 -26.93 20.04 -8.66
C GLU A 309 -25.98 19.44 -7.63
N PHE A 310 -24.71 19.84 -7.64
CA PHE A 310 -23.66 19.33 -6.75
C PHE A 310 -22.93 20.49 -6.07
N LYS A 311 -23.58 21.16 -5.12
CA LYS A 311 -23.04 22.32 -4.41
C LYS A 311 -21.91 21.95 -3.48
N THR A 312 -21.96 20.76 -2.91
CA THR A 312 -21.05 20.28 -1.88
C THR A 312 -20.58 18.86 -2.14
N TRP A 313 -19.51 18.46 -1.44
CA TRP A 313 -19.03 17.08 -1.49
C TRP A 313 -20.03 16.08 -0.90
N GLU A 314 -20.86 16.49 0.06
CA GLU A 314 -21.91 15.65 0.65
C GLU A 314 -22.95 15.21 -0.40
N GLU A 315 -23.32 16.09 -1.32
CA GLU A 315 -24.26 15.74 -2.42
C GLU A 315 -23.62 14.77 -3.41
N ILE A 316 -22.31 14.92 -3.69
CA ILE A 316 -21.54 13.99 -4.52
C ILE A 316 -21.42 12.63 -3.82
N ILE A 317 -21.16 12.60 -2.49
CA ILE A 317 -21.16 11.33 -1.72
C ILE A 317 -22.49 10.60 -1.87
N VAL A 318 -23.61 11.30 -1.69
CA VAL A 318 -24.95 10.72 -1.82
C VAL A 318 -25.20 10.17 -3.24
N PHE A 319 -24.72 10.86 -4.26
CA PHE A 319 -24.83 10.40 -5.65
C PHE A 319 -24.07 9.07 -5.84
N PHE A 320 -22.81 9.03 -5.46
CA PHE A 320 -21.98 7.83 -5.63
C PHE A 320 -22.38 6.66 -4.72
N ASP A 321 -22.86 6.93 -3.50
CA ASP A 321 -23.37 5.91 -2.58
C ASP A 321 -24.57 5.17 -3.17
N ARG A 322 -25.46 5.89 -3.83
CA ARG A 322 -26.60 5.29 -4.55
C ARG A 322 -26.21 4.44 -5.75
N LEU A 323 -25.12 4.79 -6.44
CA LEU A 323 -24.61 4.01 -7.57
C LEU A 323 -23.85 2.76 -7.11
N GLY A 324 -23.10 2.85 -6.03
CA GLY A 324 -22.31 1.73 -5.49
C GLY A 324 -23.12 0.68 -4.72
N GLY A 325 -24.37 0.94 -4.42
CA GLY A 325 -25.29 0.02 -3.74
C GLY A 325 -26.07 -0.94 -4.68
N GLN A 326 -25.67 -1.04 -5.97
CA GLN A 326 -26.28 -1.95 -6.94
C GLN A 326 -25.46 -3.22 -7.11
#